data_e142b2a1c17cf0a47f267faac6d4e28e
#
_entry.id   e142b2a1c17cf0a47f267faac6d4e28e
#
_cell.length_a   1.000
_cell.length_b   1.000
_cell.length_c   1.000
_cell.angle_alpha   90.00
_cell.angle_beta   90.00
_cell.angle_gamma   90.00
#
_symmetry.space_group_name_H-M   'P 1'
#
loop_
_entity.id
_entity.type
_entity.pdbx_description
1 polymer ?
#
loop_
_entity_poly.entity_id
_entity_poly.type
_entity_poly.pdbx_seq_one_letter_code
_entity_poly.pdbx_strand_id
1 'polypeptide(L)'
;MKRRSGIIIVILGVSMLVGIPLLRAQQPPPQPATPATPPRAPVPPVPPMDPLGDVMFPPEMIMGHAREIGLTDEQKAFMRGEIQKTTTRFLELQWQLQDAMEALHQTLKPNVIDEQQALSQLDKVLDTERQIKHLHFSLGIRLKNQLTPEQQGKLRGMRMAPWPEGQPRPGEQ
;
A
#
# COMPACT_ATOMS: atom_id res chain seq x y z
N MET A 1 32.06 -4.39 -48.08
CA MET A 1 31.92 -5.01 -49.45
C MET A 1 30.82 -6.06 -49.39
N LYS A 2 29.81 -5.92 -50.35
CA LYS A 2 28.96 -6.97 -50.93
C LYS A 2 28.00 -7.72 -49.99
N ARG A 3 26.73 -7.97 -50.29
CA ARG A 3 25.70 -7.73 -51.33
C ARG A 3 24.41 -8.30 -50.73
N ARG A 4 23.33 -7.63 -50.65
CA ARG A 4 22.07 -7.63 -51.40
C ARG A 4 21.67 -8.95 -52.08
N SER A 5 20.48 -9.45 -51.73
CA SER A 5 19.45 -10.07 -52.59
C SER A 5 18.24 -10.36 -51.69
N GLY A 6 17.08 -9.91 -51.80
CA GLY A 6 16.16 -9.53 -52.84
C GLY A 6 15.43 -10.76 -53.41
N ILE A 7 14.27 -11.20 -52.82
CA ILE A 7 13.32 -12.06 -53.57
C ILE A 7 11.90 -11.51 -53.29
N ILE A 8 11.38 -10.89 -54.35
CA ILE A 8 9.97 -10.55 -54.54
C ILE A 8 9.32 -11.78 -55.16
N ILE A 9 8.29 -12.33 -54.57
CA ILE A 9 7.41 -13.29 -55.23
C ILE A 9 6.01 -12.65 -55.30
N VAL A 10 5.69 -12.19 -56.52
CA VAL A 10 4.35 -11.86 -56.97
C VAL A 10 3.69 -13.15 -57.42
N ILE A 11 2.54 -13.53 -56.83
CA ILE A 11 1.66 -14.53 -57.44
C ILE A 11 0.27 -13.92 -57.61
N LEU A 12 -0.07 -13.76 -58.85
CA LEU A 12 -1.39 -13.39 -59.42
C LEU A 12 -2.40 -14.52 -59.16
N GLY A 13 -3.56 -14.11 -58.77
CA GLY A 13 -4.89 -14.43 -59.25
C GLY A 13 -5.33 -15.89 -59.43
N VAL A 14 -6.44 -16.23 -58.83
CA VAL A 14 -7.58 -16.85 -59.54
C VAL A 14 -8.83 -16.60 -58.69
N SER A 15 -9.75 -15.82 -59.25
CA SER A 15 -11.15 -15.74 -58.82
C SER A 15 -11.84 -17.09 -59.05
N MET A 16 -12.43 -17.66 -58.02
CA MET A 16 -13.48 -18.69 -58.13
C MET A 16 -14.69 -18.28 -57.32
N LEU A 17 -15.67 -17.75 -58.00
CA LEU A 17 -17.04 -17.55 -57.56
C LEU A 17 -17.67 -18.91 -57.33
N VAL A 18 -17.81 -19.33 -56.08
CA VAL A 18 -18.72 -20.44 -55.70
C VAL A 18 -19.81 -19.84 -54.86
N GLY A 19 -20.99 -19.85 -55.39
CA GLY A 19 -22.21 -19.40 -54.75
C GLY A 19 -22.50 -20.20 -53.48
N ILE A 20 -22.59 -19.51 -52.36
CA ILE A 20 -23.04 -20.06 -51.10
C ILE A 20 -24.53 -19.76 -50.94
N PRO A 21 -25.42 -20.78 -50.76
CA PRO A 21 -26.82 -20.51 -50.53
C PRO A 21 -27.00 -19.78 -49.20
N LEU A 22 -27.78 -18.70 -49.24
CA LEU A 22 -28.25 -17.95 -48.09
C LEU A 22 -29.02 -18.90 -47.12
N LEU A 23 -28.35 -19.50 -46.17
CA LEU A 23 -29.01 -20.06 -45.00
C LEU A 23 -29.43 -18.87 -44.13
N ARG A 24 -30.68 -18.49 -44.29
CA ARG A 24 -31.36 -17.51 -43.44
C ARG A 24 -31.44 -18.10 -42.03
N ALA A 25 -30.44 -17.82 -41.22
CA ALA A 25 -30.43 -18.14 -39.80
C ALA A 25 -31.64 -17.41 -39.17
N GLN A 26 -32.62 -18.17 -38.73
CA GLN A 26 -33.71 -17.67 -37.91
C GLN A 26 -33.10 -17.11 -36.62
N GLN A 27 -33.16 -15.79 -36.48
CA GLN A 27 -32.87 -15.15 -35.22
C GLN A 27 -33.88 -15.65 -34.18
N PRO A 28 -33.41 -16.17 -33.04
CA PRO A 28 -34.33 -16.49 -31.94
C PRO A 28 -35.05 -15.18 -31.52
N PRO A 29 -36.31 -15.28 -31.06
CA PRO A 29 -37.08 -14.13 -30.65
C PRO A 29 -36.31 -13.35 -29.55
N PRO A 30 -36.40 -12.01 -29.54
CA PRO A 30 -35.73 -11.20 -28.53
C PRO A 30 -36.20 -11.63 -27.13
N GLN A 31 -35.28 -12.15 -26.34
CA GLN A 31 -35.54 -12.42 -24.93
C GLN A 31 -35.86 -11.09 -24.25
N PRO A 32 -36.90 -11.04 -23.38
CA PRO A 32 -37.15 -9.82 -22.61
C PRO A 32 -35.89 -9.49 -21.83
N ALA A 33 -35.38 -8.27 -22.03
CA ALA A 33 -34.20 -7.76 -21.35
C ALA A 33 -34.42 -7.86 -19.85
N THR A 34 -33.73 -8.78 -19.19
CA THR A 34 -33.59 -8.74 -17.74
C THR A 34 -33.01 -7.37 -17.38
N PRO A 35 -33.62 -6.65 -16.43
CA PRO A 35 -33.07 -5.35 -16.00
C PRO A 35 -31.59 -5.56 -15.66
N ALA A 36 -30.71 -4.92 -16.42
CA ALA A 36 -29.29 -4.94 -16.15
C ALA A 36 -29.09 -4.40 -14.74
N THR A 37 -28.69 -5.25 -13.82
CA THR A 37 -28.23 -4.79 -12.50
C THR A 37 -27.12 -3.77 -12.76
N PRO A 38 -27.25 -2.51 -12.27
CA PRO A 38 -26.22 -1.52 -12.51
C PRO A 38 -24.87 -2.09 -12.04
N PRO A 39 -23.77 -1.82 -12.75
CA PRO A 39 -22.45 -2.28 -12.35
C PRO A 39 -22.24 -1.84 -10.92
N ARG A 40 -22.06 -2.80 -10.01
CA ARG A 40 -21.74 -2.50 -8.61
C ARG A 40 -20.42 -1.73 -8.62
N ALA A 41 -20.47 -0.48 -8.17
CA ALA A 41 -19.27 0.33 -8.03
C ALA A 41 -18.19 -0.48 -7.30
N PRO A 42 -16.92 -0.40 -7.72
CA PRO A 42 -15.84 -1.09 -7.03
C PRO A 42 -15.90 -0.71 -5.56
N VAL A 43 -16.11 -1.71 -4.69
CA VAL A 43 -16.04 -1.49 -3.24
C VAL A 43 -14.60 -1.06 -2.98
N PRO A 44 -14.35 0.15 -2.42
CA PRO A 44 -13.00 0.55 -2.10
C PRO A 44 -12.37 -0.51 -1.19
N PRO A 45 -11.09 -0.86 -1.40
CA PRO A 45 -10.42 -1.83 -0.56
C PRO A 45 -10.57 -1.38 0.89
N VAL A 46 -11.17 -2.24 1.72
CA VAL A 46 -11.23 -2.01 3.18
C VAL A 46 -9.78 -1.94 3.63
N PRO A 47 -9.33 -0.83 4.25
CA PRO A 47 -7.97 -0.77 4.76
C PRO A 47 -7.75 -1.95 5.69
N PRO A 48 -6.56 -2.61 5.63
CA PRO A 48 -6.27 -3.72 6.51
C PRO A 48 -6.55 -3.29 7.94
N MET A 49 -7.42 -4.01 8.63
CA MET A 49 -7.72 -3.75 10.04
C MET A 49 -6.39 -3.89 10.79
N ASP A 50 -5.87 -2.77 11.30
CA ASP A 50 -4.75 -2.80 12.22
C ASP A 50 -5.26 -3.35 13.56
N PRO A 51 -4.92 -4.60 13.93
CA PRO A 51 -5.44 -5.21 15.14
C PRO A 51 -4.96 -4.51 16.41
N LEU A 52 -3.97 -3.64 16.31
CA LEU A 52 -3.44 -2.82 17.40
C LEU A 52 -4.03 -1.41 17.40
N GLY A 53 -4.70 -1.04 16.33
CA GLY A 53 -5.31 0.28 16.16
C GLY A 53 -6.23 0.65 17.31
N ASP A 54 -7.01 -0.29 17.82
CA ASP A 54 -7.96 -0.03 18.92
C ASP A 54 -7.30 0.25 20.26
N VAL A 55 -6.06 -0.20 20.44
CA VAL A 55 -5.34 -0.11 21.71
C VAL A 55 -4.16 0.85 21.69
N MET A 56 -3.67 1.23 20.50
CA MET A 56 -2.55 2.15 20.32
C MET A 56 -3.04 3.44 19.68
N PHE A 57 -2.51 4.57 20.13
CA PHE A 57 -2.84 5.89 19.59
C PHE A 57 -1.66 6.43 18.78
N PRO A 58 -1.86 6.79 17.49
CA PRO A 58 -0.83 7.45 16.70
C PRO A 58 -0.39 8.77 17.37
N PRO A 59 0.91 9.12 17.31
CA PRO A 59 1.42 10.36 17.88
C PRO A 59 0.67 11.60 17.38
N GLU A 60 0.31 11.61 16.11
CA GLU A 60 -0.41 12.70 15.43
C GLU A 60 -1.79 12.91 16.05
N MET A 61 -2.48 11.81 16.35
CA MET A 61 -3.80 11.86 16.99
C MET A 61 -3.70 12.44 18.41
N ILE A 62 -2.74 11.97 19.19
CA ILE A 62 -2.53 12.47 20.56
C ILE A 62 -2.22 13.97 20.56
N MET A 63 -1.27 14.38 19.71
CA MET A 63 -0.83 15.78 19.64
C MET A 63 -1.85 16.69 18.99
N GLY A 64 -2.61 16.20 18.00
CA GLY A 64 -3.69 16.95 17.34
C GLY A 64 -4.82 17.28 18.30
N HIS A 65 -5.18 16.36 19.20
CA HIS A 65 -6.24 16.51 20.20
C HIS A 65 -5.73 16.91 21.59
N ALA A 66 -4.49 17.41 21.70
CA ALA A 66 -3.84 17.70 22.98
C ALA A 66 -4.66 18.59 23.93
N ARG A 67 -5.38 19.60 23.37
CA ARG A 67 -6.26 20.48 24.16
C ARG A 67 -7.52 19.77 24.60
N GLU A 68 -8.15 19.02 23.73
CA GLU A 68 -9.43 18.34 23.97
C GLU A 68 -9.31 17.23 25.03
N ILE A 69 -8.18 16.51 25.02
CA ILE A 69 -7.90 15.49 26.01
C ILE A 69 -7.28 16.06 27.29
N GLY A 70 -6.88 17.34 27.30
CA GLY A 70 -6.31 18.00 28.47
C GLY A 70 -4.88 17.54 28.78
N LEU A 71 -3.99 17.45 27.77
CA LEU A 71 -2.59 17.16 28.03
C LEU A 71 -1.93 18.28 28.84
N THR A 72 -1.16 17.91 29.87
CA THR A 72 -0.33 18.87 30.60
C THR A 72 0.88 19.30 29.78
N ASP A 73 1.53 20.40 30.15
CA ASP A 73 2.70 20.87 29.43
C ASP A 73 3.90 19.90 29.59
N GLU A 74 4.01 19.22 30.72
CA GLU A 74 5.00 18.18 30.97
C GLU A 74 4.77 16.97 30.04
N GLN A 75 3.52 16.53 29.89
CA GLN A 75 3.17 15.45 28.94
C GLN A 75 3.52 15.85 27.51
N LYS A 76 3.16 17.07 27.08
CA LYS A 76 3.49 17.59 25.74
C LYS A 76 5.01 17.65 25.51
N ALA A 77 5.78 18.13 26.51
CA ALA A 77 7.23 18.22 26.41
C ALA A 77 7.87 16.83 26.26
N PHE A 78 7.46 15.89 27.11
CA PHE A 78 7.90 14.49 27.04
C PHE A 78 7.60 13.89 25.67
N MET A 79 6.35 13.99 25.21
CA MET A 79 5.91 13.41 23.92
C MET A 79 6.68 13.98 22.76
N ARG A 80 6.89 15.30 22.70
CA ARG A 80 7.71 15.94 21.65
C ARG A 80 9.15 15.41 21.64
N GLY A 81 9.75 15.26 22.83
CA GLY A 81 11.10 14.72 22.95
C GLY A 81 11.21 13.27 22.45
N GLU A 82 10.26 12.41 22.82
CA GLU A 82 10.25 11.02 22.37
C GLU A 82 9.96 10.89 20.86
N ILE A 83 9.04 11.69 20.32
CA ILE A 83 8.76 11.75 18.88
C ILE A 83 10.02 12.19 18.13
N GLN A 84 10.70 13.25 18.57
CA GLN A 84 11.91 13.75 17.92
C GLN A 84 13.04 12.71 17.90
N LYS A 85 13.31 12.08 19.05
CA LYS A 85 14.32 11.00 19.16
C LYS A 85 13.99 9.85 18.21
N THR A 86 12.71 9.44 18.19
CA THR A 86 12.25 8.35 17.33
C THR A 86 12.38 8.71 15.86
N THR A 87 12.00 9.92 15.46
CA THR A 87 12.12 10.39 14.08
C THR A 87 13.56 10.39 13.61
N THR A 88 14.52 10.89 14.43
CA THR A 88 15.93 10.86 14.09
C THR A 88 16.42 9.43 13.88
N ARG A 89 16.10 8.52 14.82
CA ARG A 89 16.52 7.12 14.69
C ARG A 89 15.86 6.40 13.52
N PHE A 90 14.60 6.74 13.21
CA PHE A 90 13.88 6.20 12.06
C PHE A 90 14.56 6.58 10.73
N LEU A 91 14.98 7.84 10.58
CA LEU A 91 15.71 8.28 9.39
C LEU A 91 17.01 7.50 9.19
N GLU A 92 17.78 7.28 10.26
CA GLU A 92 19.00 6.46 10.20
C GLU A 92 18.70 5.02 9.73
N LEU A 93 17.63 4.40 10.27
CA LEU A 93 17.22 3.06 9.89
C LEU A 93 16.69 3.00 8.46
N GLN A 94 16.03 4.04 7.97
CA GLN A 94 15.58 4.13 6.57
C GLN A 94 16.78 4.11 5.60
N TRP A 95 17.85 4.85 5.88
CA TRP A 95 19.08 4.79 5.08
C TRP A 95 19.71 3.40 5.11
N GLN A 96 19.80 2.79 6.30
CA GLN A 96 20.33 1.41 6.44
C GLN A 96 19.49 0.39 5.67
N LEU A 97 18.16 0.53 5.69
CA LEU A 97 17.25 -0.33 4.93
C LEU A 97 17.47 -0.17 3.43
N GLN A 98 17.60 1.06 2.94
CA GLN A 98 17.88 1.34 1.53
C GLN A 98 19.20 0.70 1.08
N ASP A 99 20.27 0.86 1.86
CA ASP A 99 21.58 0.26 1.56
C ASP A 99 21.49 -1.27 1.56
N ALA A 100 20.79 -1.87 2.54
CA ALA A 100 20.61 -3.32 2.62
C ALA A 100 19.79 -3.86 1.42
N MET A 101 18.74 -3.16 1.02
CA MET A 101 17.93 -3.51 -0.16
C MET A 101 18.75 -3.42 -1.46
N GLU A 102 19.59 -2.37 -1.62
CA GLU A 102 20.47 -2.26 -2.77
C GLU A 102 21.49 -3.40 -2.81
N ALA A 103 22.10 -3.74 -1.68
CA ALA A 103 23.04 -4.86 -1.58
C ALA A 103 22.38 -6.21 -1.94
N LEU A 104 21.15 -6.45 -1.46
CA LEU A 104 20.36 -7.63 -1.82
C LEU A 104 20.06 -7.64 -3.33
N HIS A 105 19.60 -6.50 -3.87
CA HIS A 105 19.33 -6.37 -5.30
C HIS A 105 20.54 -6.68 -6.17
N GLN A 106 21.75 -6.19 -5.80
CA GLN A 106 22.99 -6.49 -6.52
C GLN A 106 23.33 -7.99 -6.47
N THR A 107 23.11 -8.63 -5.32
CA THR A 107 23.34 -10.08 -5.16
C THR A 107 22.43 -10.94 -6.03
N LEU A 108 21.23 -10.44 -6.35
CA LEU A 108 20.24 -11.18 -7.16
C LEU A 108 20.37 -10.93 -8.68
N LYS A 109 21.21 -10.00 -9.14
CA LYS A 109 21.40 -9.68 -10.58
C LYS A 109 22.02 -10.78 -11.44
N PRO A 110 23.00 -11.60 -10.95
CA PRO A 110 23.62 -12.63 -11.76
C PRO A 110 22.62 -13.72 -12.18
N ASN A 111 22.86 -14.35 -13.35
CA ASN A 111 22.03 -15.47 -13.82
C ASN A 111 22.09 -16.70 -12.91
N VAL A 112 23.18 -16.87 -12.17
CA VAL A 112 23.34 -17.89 -11.13
C VAL A 112 23.58 -17.15 -9.83
N ILE A 113 22.70 -17.42 -8.87
CA ILE A 113 22.68 -16.73 -7.59
C ILE A 113 23.31 -17.63 -6.54
N ASP A 114 24.22 -17.08 -5.73
CA ASP A 114 24.69 -17.72 -4.51
C ASP A 114 23.61 -17.59 -3.44
N GLU A 115 22.93 -18.69 -3.13
CA GLU A 115 21.84 -18.76 -2.18
C GLU A 115 22.25 -18.30 -0.78
N GLN A 116 23.40 -18.73 -0.29
CA GLN A 116 23.90 -18.39 1.04
C GLN A 116 24.16 -16.87 1.16
N GLN A 117 24.78 -16.30 0.14
CA GLN A 117 25.01 -14.85 0.10
C GLN A 117 23.70 -14.08 0.00
N ALA A 118 22.75 -14.52 -0.83
CA ALA A 118 21.45 -13.86 -0.99
C ALA A 118 20.65 -13.88 0.32
N LEU A 119 20.58 -15.02 1.00
CA LEU A 119 19.91 -15.14 2.30
C LEU A 119 20.58 -14.27 3.37
N SER A 120 21.92 -14.20 3.40
CA SER A 120 22.62 -13.30 4.33
C SER A 120 22.32 -11.82 4.10
N GLN A 121 22.13 -11.39 2.84
CA GLN A 121 21.68 -10.01 2.58
C GLN A 121 20.21 -9.80 2.94
N LEU A 122 19.35 -10.79 2.69
CA LEU A 122 17.96 -10.76 3.11
C LEU A 122 17.83 -10.61 4.63
N ASP A 123 18.64 -11.33 5.41
CA ASP A 123 18.63 -11.22 6.87
C ASP A 123 18.92 -9.79 7.34
N LYS A 124 19.83 -9.07 6.67
CA LYS A 124 20.10 -7.65 7.01
C LYS A 124 18.90 -6.76 6.76
N VAL A 125 18.18 -6.99 5.65
CA VAL A 125 16.92 -6.27 5.35
C VAL A 125 15.91 -6.52 6.46
N LEU A 126 15.65 -7.79 6.78
CA LEU A 126 14.68 -8.20 7.80
C LEU A 126 15.04 -7.68 9.20
N ASP A 127 16.33 -7.68 9.54
CA ASP A 127 16.80 -7.13 10.82
C ASP A 127 16.56 -5.63 10.92
N THR A 128 16.77 -4.89 9.85
CA THR A 128 16.53 -3.44 9.82
C THR A 128 15.03 -3.15 9.89
N GLU A 129 14.20 -3.87 9.13
CA GLU A 129 12.74 -3.75 9.22
C GLU A 129 12.21 -4.06 10.63
N ARG A 130 12.75 -5.09 11.26
CA ARG A 130 12.42 -5.43 12.64
C ARG A 130 12.74 -4.27 13.58
N GLN A 131 13.91 -3.64 13.45
CA GLN A 131 14.30 -2.49 14.26
C GLN A 131 13.34 -1.31 14.07
N ILE A 132 12.92 -1.03 12.83
CA ILE A 132 11.93 0.01 12.51
C ILE A 132 10.60 -0.28 13.21
N LYS A 133 10.09 -1.51 13.09
CA LYS A 133 8.83 -1.92 13.75
C LYS A 133 8.92 -1.80 15.28
N HIS A 134 10.03 -2.26 15.85
CA HIS A 134 10.28 -2.11 17.29
C HIS A 134 10.33 -0.65 17.74
N LEU A 135 10.98 0.21 16.97
CA LEU A 135 11.09 1.63 17.26
C LEU A 135 9.73 2.30 17.32
N HIS A 136 8.90 2.10 16.31
CA HIS A 136 7.55 2.67 16.25
C HIS A 136 6.65 2.12 17.37
N PHE A 137 6.70 0.81 17.60
CA PHE A 137 5.89 0.18 18.63
C PHE A 137 6.28 0.67 20.03
N SER A 138 7.58 0.80 20.29
CA SER A 138 8.11 1.34 21.55
C SER A 138 7.67 2.78 21.79
N LEU A 139 7.68 3.63 20.74
CA LEU A 139 7.16 4.99 20.82
C LEU A 139 5.68 4.96 21.24
N GLY A 140 4.86 4.19 20.54
CA GLY A 140 3.44 4.06 20.86
C GLY A 140 3.18 3.67 22.32
N ILE A 141 3.93 2.69 22.83
CA ILE A 141 3.82 2.27 24.25
C ILE A 141 4.19 3.42 25.19
N ARG A 142 5.33 4.11 24.95
CA ARG A 142 5.78 5.21 25.80
C ARG A 142 4.76 6.35 25.82
N LEU A 143 4.22 6.74 24.67
CA LEU A 143 3.21 7.79 24.60
C LEU A 143 1.92 7.36 25.32
N LYS A 144 1.46 6.13 25.09
CA LYS A 144 0.26 5.61 25.75
C LYS A 144 0.40 5.59 27.27
N ASN A 145 1.56 5.20 27.80
CA ASN A 145 1.84 5.13 29.23
C ASN A 145 1.90 6.51 29.91
N GLN A 146 2.05 7.59 29.14
CA GLN A 146 1.97 8.97 29.65
C GLN A 146 0.53 9.48 29.74
N LEU A 147 -0.42 8.80 29.11
CA LEU A 147 -1.83 9.20 29.11
C LEU A 147 -2.56 8.60 30.30
N THR A 148 -3.38 9.42 30.96
CA THR A 148 -4.29 8.93 31.99
C THR A 148 -5.40 8.06 31.36
N PRO A 149 -6.08 7.18 32.16
CA PRO A 149 -7.22 6.41 31.67
C PRO A 149 -8.33 7.28 31.03
N GLU A 150 -8.58 8.47 31.60
CA GLU A 150 -9.55 9.43 31.07
C GLU A 150 -9.13 9.98 29.71
N GLN A 151 -7.86 10.39 29.56
CA GLN A 151 -7.30 10.86 28.29
C GLN A 151 -7.37 9.76 27.20
N GLN A 152 -7.04 8.54 27.56
CA GLN A 152 -7.18 7.39 26.67
C GLN A 152 -8.64 7.12 26.29
N GLY A 153 -9.58 7.28 27.23
CA GLY A 153 -11.01 7.16 26.98
C GLY A 153 -11.50 8.19 25.96
N LYS A 154 -11.10 9.45 26.11
CA LYS A 154 -11.43 10.53 25.15
C LYS A 154 -10.89 10.22 23.76
N LEU A 155 -9.63 9.79 23.62
CA LEU A 155 -9.04 9.43 22.32
C LEU A 155 -9.78 8.27 21.65
N ARG A 156 -10.19 7.24 22.41
CA ARG A 156 -11.02 6.16 21.86
C ARG A 156 -12.37 6.69 21.33
N GLY A 157 -13.02 7.57 22.08
CA GLY A 157 -14.27 8.17 21.65
C GLY A 157 -14.14 8.99 20.35
N MET A 158 -13.05 9.75 20.20
CA MET A 158 -12.79 10.53 19.00
C MET A 158 -12.51 9.65 17.77
N ARG A 159 -11.86 8.50 17.95
CA ARG A 159 -11.63 7.56 16.85
C ARG A 159 -12.90 6.90 16.34
N MET A 160 -13.83 6.62 17.23
CA MET A 160 -15.12 6.01 16.91
C MET A 160 -16.14 6.99 16.36
N ALA A 161 -15.86 8.29 16.40
CA ALA A 161 -16.73 9.30 15.80
C ALA A 161 -16.81 9.08 14.28
N PRO A 162 -18.03 9.05 13.69
CA PRO A 162 -18.17 8.97 12.24
C PRO A 162 -17.46 10.14 11.59
N TRP A 163 -16.79 9.88 10.44
CA TRP A 163 -16.18 10.95 9.66
C TRP A 163 -17.24 12.01 9.32
N PRO A 164 -16.99 13.31 9.55
CA PRO A 164 -17.98 14.34 9.26
C PRO A 164 -18.42 14.27 7.80
N GLU A 165 -19.72 14.14 7.57
CA GLU A 165 -20.29 14.17 6.22
C GLU A 165 -19.88 15.47 5.53
N GLY A 166 -19.26 15.38 4.34
CA GLY A 166 -18.85 16.52 3.53
C GLY A 166 -17.38 16.94 3.64
N GLN A 167 -16.56 16.27 4.42
CA GLN A 167 -15.12 16.48 4.38
C GLN A 167 -14.42 15.43 3.51
N PRO A 168 -13.48 15.81 2.62
CA PRO A 168 -12.70 14.86 1.85
C PRO A 168 -11.86 13.99 2.80
N ARG A 169 -11.87 12.68 2.58
CA ARG A 169 -11.06 11.74 3.37
C ARG A 169 -9.59 11.92 3.04
N PRO A 170 -8.66 11.72 4.00
CA PRO A 170 -7.23 11.71 3.71
C PRO A 170 -6.94 10.65 2.63
N GLY A 171 -6.49 11.08 1.45
CA GLY A 171 -6.21 10.24 0.29
C GLY A 171 -7.14 10.40 -0.92
N GLU A 172 -8.14 11.27 -0.87
CA GLU A 172 -9.04 11.60 -1.99
C GLU A 172 -8.61 12.90 -2.73
N GLN A 173 -7.32 13.20 -2.82
CA GLN A 173 -6.80 14.30 -3.64
C GLN A 173 -5.95 13.75 -4.79
#